data_d444d61e0805c7655f15d93ee8a53846
#
_entry.id   d444d61e0805c7655f15d93ee8a53846
#
_cell.length_a   1.000
_cell.length_b   1.000
_cell.length_c   1.000
_cell.angle_alpha   90.00
_cell.angle_beta   90.00
_cell.angle_gamma   90.00
#
_symmetry.space_group_name_H-M   'P 1'
#
loop_
_entity.id
_entity.type
_entity.pdbx_description
1 polymer ?
#
loop_
_entity_poly.entity_id
_entity_poly.type
_entity_poly.pdbx_seq_one_letter_code
_entity_poly.pdbx_strand_id
1 'polypeptide(L)'
;MSAYLSNPRVWQESWDRQQEAFLHDREERFAAMLEAVAATTEGGAPKVLDLAGGTGTISLRVLARFPGARVTVLDQDPVLMAIAEASLRERGTVVDADLGDPGWRAKLPEDGFDAVLTATALHWLPAERVAALYGEIREVLRPGGIFANADHMPEESLPTLSEKLRDHGRAEREARYASGAATSWSDWWARAAADEFLAPRAAERERIYPGTRHHQEWTPPALWHVDALRVAGFSEAGVLWRGGTDAAVVGLR
;
A
#
# COMPACT_ATOMS: atom_id res chain seq x y z
N MET A 1 15.76 -25.17 -10.15
CA MET A 1 15.03 -24.03 -9.53
C MET A 1 16.04 -22.94 -9.21
N SER A 2 15.85 -21.73 -9.69
CA SER A 2 16.69 -20.58 -9.34
C SER A 2 16.55 -20.30 -7.84
N ALA A 3 17.66 -20.10 -7.15
CA ALA A 3 17.66 -19.76 -5.72
C ALA A 3 17.30 -18.28 -5.46
N TYR A 4 17.31 -17.44 -6.49
CA TYR A 4 17.12 -16.00 -6.38
C TYR A 4 16.26 -15.48 -7.54
N LEU A 5 15.47 -14.42 -7.25
CA LEU A 5 14.74 -13.69 -8.28
C LEU A 5 15.72 -13.02 -9.24
N SER A 6 15.66 -13.40 -10.52
CA SER A 6 16.44 -12.74 -11.56
C SER A 6 15.85 -11.35 -11.84
N ASN A 7 16.72 -10.33 -11.89
CA ASN A 7 16.35 -8.95 -12.20
C ASN A 7 15.23 -8.36 -11.31
N PRO A 8 15.41 -8.28 -9.97
CA PRO A 8 14.40 -7.74 -9.06
C PRO A 8 13.90 -6.36 -9.48
N ARG A 9 14.81 -5.52 -9.98
CA ARG A 9 14.48 -4.17 -10.46
C ARG A 9 13.46 -4.19 -11.62
N VAL A 10 13.59 -5.13 -12.56
CA VAL A 10 12.64 -5.26 -13.67
C VAL A 10 11.25 -5.66 -13.17
N TRP A 11 11.18 -6.53 -12.16
CA TRP A 11 9.91 -6.90 -11.53
C TRP A 11 9.29 -5.72 -10.80
N GLN A 12 10.06 -5.00 -9.99
CA GLN A 12 9.61 -3.81 -9.28
C GLN A 12 9.09 -2.74 -10.24
N GLU A 13 9.88 -2.37 -11.27
CA GLU A 13 9.48 -1.38 -12.27
C GLU A 13 8.26 -1.82 -13.07
N SER A 14 8.10 -3.12 -13.34
CA SER A 14 6.93 -3.64 -14.03
C SER A 14 5.67 -3.57 -13.18
N TRP A 15 5.80 -3.81 -11.86
CA TRP A 15 4.71 -3.63 -10.91
C TRP A 15 4.32 -2.15 -10.81
N ASP A 16 5.29 -1.26 -10.65
CA ASP A 16 5.02 0.18 -10.56
C ASP A 16 4.28 0.68 -11.81
N ARG A 17 4.74 0.32 -13.02
CA ARG A 17 4.04 0.68 -14.28
C ARG A 17 2.63 0.09 -14.37
N GLN A 18 2.43 -1.13 -13.88
CA GLN A 18 1.11 -1.75 -13.87
C GLN A 18 0.17 -1.00 -12.91
N GLN A 19 0.67 -0.61 -11.72
CA GLN A 19 -0.09 0.16 -10.73
C GLN A 19 -0.40 1.59 -11.21
N GLU A 20 0.49 2.25 -11.93
CA GLU A 20 0.26 3.58 -12.53
C GLU A 20 -0.89 3.60 -13.56
N ALA A 21 -1.26 2.44 -14.11
CA ALA A 21 -2.43 2.35 -14.97
C ALA A 21 -3.75 2.49 -14.19
N PHE A 22 -3.76 2.16 -12.90
CA PHE A 22 -4.91 2.34 -12.01
C PHE A 22 -4.89 3.68 -11.28
N LEU A 23 -3.69 4.22 -11.02
CA LEU A 23 -3.46 5.34 -10.11
C LEU A 23 -2.56 6.38 -10.80
N HIS A 24 -3.15 7.28 -11.58
CA HIS A 24 -2.39 8.28 -12.34
C HIS A 24 -1.56 9.20 -11.43
N ASP A 25 -2.10 9.56 -10.25
CA ASP A 25 -1.48 10.49 -9.30
C ASP A 25 -0.68 9.77 -8.20
N ARG A 26 -0.19 8.56 -8.49
CA ARG A 26 0.45 7.69 -7.50
C ARG A 26 1.67 8.33 -6.84
N GLU A 27 2.53 8.98 -7.62
CA GLU A 27 3.73 9.63 -7.10
C GLU A 27 3.41 10.89 -6.30
N GLU A 28 2.38 11.64 -6.66
CA GLU A 28 1.97 12.85 -5.93
C GLU A 28 1.47 12.51 -4.52
N ARG A 29 0.64 11.46 -4.39
CA ARG A 29 0.16 11.01 -3.08
C ARG A 29 1.29 10.46 -2.21
N PHE A 30 2.25 9.73 -2.80
CA PHE A 30 3.43 9.27 -2.06
C PHE A 30 4.30 10.44 -1.63
N ALA A 31 4.51 11.45 -2.47
CA ALA A 31 5.25 12.65 -2.12
C ALA A 31 4.60 13.36 -0.92
N ALA A 32 3.27 13.52 -0.92
CA ALA A 32 2.56 14.13 0.21
C ALA A 32 2.75 13.33 1.52
N MET A 33 2.66 11.98 1.44
CA MET A 33 2.90 11.11 2.60
C MET A 33 4.33 11.25 3.13
N LEU A 34 5.33 11.29 2.24
CA LEU A 34 6.74 11.41 2.63
C LEU A 34 7.09 12.78 3.20
N GLU A 35 6.44 13.85 2.74
CA GLU A 35 6.57 15.19 3.34
C GLU A 35 5.99 15.21 4.76
N ALA A 36 4.88 14.53 5.01
CA ALA A 36 4.34 14.39 6.36
C ALA A 36 5.31 13.61 7.29
N VAL A 37 5.94 12.54 6.77
CA VAL A 37 7.00 11.82 7.50
C VAL A 37 8.17 12.76 7.81
N ALA A 38 8.63 13.54 6.83
CA ALA A 38 9.74 14.49 7.01
C ALA A 38 9.43 15.54 8.09
N ALA A 39 8.19 16.03 8.12
CA ALA A 39 7.75 17.06 9.06
C ALA A 39 7.64 16.56 10.52
N THR A 40 7.45 15.24 10.71
CA THR A 40 7.20 14.63 12.03
C THR A 40 8.36 13.79 12.56
N THR A 41 9.44 13.63 11.76
CA THR A 41 10.61 12.85 12.16
C THR A 41 11.82 13.73 12.41
N GLU A 42 12.35 13.68 13.63
CA GLU A 42 13.62 14.32 13.95
C GLU A 42 14.81 13.48 13.43
N GLY A 43 15.88 14.15 13.00
CA GLY A 43 17.15 13.48 12.63
C GLY A 43 17.19 12.78 11.28
N GLY A 44 16.11 12.79 10.49
CA GLY A 44 16.11 12.34 9.09
C GLY A 44 16.33 10.84 8.84
N ALA A 45 16.15 10.00 9.88
CA ALA A 45 16.30 8.54 9.81
C ALA A 45 15.05 7.82 10.37
N PRO A 46 13.87 7.98 9.73
CA PRO A 46 12.63 7.43 10.25
C PRO A 46 12.62 5.90 10.27
N LYS A 47 11.92 5.35 11.27
CA LYS A 47 11.50 3.97 11.30
C LYS A 47 10.09 3.87 10.73
N VAL A 48 9.92 3.21 9.59
CA VAL A 48 8.68 3.19 8.83
C VAL A 48 8.16 1.77 8.67
N LEU A 49 6.87 1.57 8.96
CA LEU A 49 6.12 0.38 8.61
C LEU A 49 5.32 0.65 7.32
N ASP A 50 5.60 -0.11 6.27
CA ASP A 50 4.88 -0.15 5.00
C ASP A 50 3.84 -1.28 5.10
N LEU A 51 2.62 -0.91 5.44
CA LEU A 51 1.54 -1.82 5.83
C LEU A 51 0.75 -2.26 4.60
N ALA A 52 0.65 -3.57 4.35
CA ALA A 52 0.22 -4.15 3.08
C ALA A 52 1.06 -3.58 1.91
N GLY A 53 2.38 -3.55 2.12
CA GLY A 53 3.32 -2.81 1.27
C GLY A 53 3.63 -3.50 -0.07
N GLY A 54 3.10 -4.71 -0.30
CA GLY A 54 3.25 -5.45 -1.55
C GLY A 54 4.72 -5.67 -1.92
N THR A 55 5.14 -5.09 -3.04
CA THR A 55 6.54 -5.16 -3.50
C THR A 55 7.50 -4.19 -2.78
N GLY A 56 7.02 -3.50 -1.74
CA GLY A 56 7.81 -2.50 -1.01
C GLY A 56 7.96 -1.16 -1.75
N THR A 57 7.02 -0.82 -2.60
CA THR A 57 7.05 0.41 -3.41
C THR A 57 7.21 1.68 -2.56
N ILE A 58 6.43 1.83 -1.48
CA ILE A 58 6.54 2.98 -0.56
C ILE A 58 7.88 2.91 0.17
N SER A 59 8.27 1.75 0.67
CA SER A 59 9.54 1.52 1.35
C SER A 59 10.75 1.94 0.51
N LEU A 60 10.76 1.63 -0.79
CA LEU A 60 11.84 2.06 -1.69
C LEU A 60 11.89 3.58 -1.84
N ARG A 61 10.75 4.27 -1.86
CA ARG A 61 10.69 5.74 -1.89
C ARG A 61 11.11 6.37 -0.57
N VAL A 62 10.73 5.74 0.56
CA VAL A 62 11.24 6.13 1.89
C VAL A 62 12.76 6.06 1.92
N LEU A 63 13.36 4.94 1.48
CA LEU A 63 14.82 4.76 1.46
C LEU A 63 15.54 5.68 0.48
N ALA A 64 14.87 6.11 -0.60
CA ALA A 64 15.41 7.10 -1.52
C ALA A 64 15.39 8.52 -0.92
N ARG A 65 14.33 8.87 -0.19
CA ARG A 65 14.16 10.18 0.45
C ARG A 65 14.96 10.30 1.75
N PHE A 66 15.07 9.20 2.51
CA PHE A 66 15.72 9.12 3.81
C PHE A 66 16.73 7.96 3.81
N PRO A 67 17.98 8.18 3.37
CA PRO A 67 18.97 7.10 3.25
C PRO A 67 19.28 6.35 4.54
N GLY A 68 19.05 6.99 5.70
CA GLY A 68 19.21 6.39 7.04
C GLY A 68 17.95 5.72 7.59
N ALA A 69 16.85 5.70 6.85
CA ALA A 69 15.60 5.09 7.30
C ALA A 69 15.74 3.57 7.52
N ARG A 70 14.93 3.06 8.46
CA ARG A 70 14.67 1.62 8.62
C ARG A 70 13.25 1.35 8.19
N VAL A 71 13.07 0.39 7.27
CA VAL A 71 11.75 0.05 6.73
C VAL A 71 11.40 -1.40 7.05
N THR A 72 10.15 -1.60 7.45
CA THR A 72 9.54 -2.92 7.58
C THR A 72 8.34 -2.97 6.62
N VAL A 73 8.36 -3.89 5.67
CA VAL A 73 7.22 -4.19 4.78
C VAL A 73 6.44 -5.33 5.40
N LEU A 74 5.15 -5.15 5.58
CA LEU A 74 4.25 -6.21 6.01
C LEU A 74 3.24 -6.49 4.90
N ASP A 75 3.14 -7.74 4.48
CA ASP A 75 2.18 -8.20 3.48
C ASP A 75 1.88 -9.70 3.69
N GLN A 76 0.92 -10.27 2.98
CA GLN A 76 0.65 -11.70 2.97
C GLN A 76 0.76 -12.32 1.57
N ASP A 77 0.95 -11.52 0.51
CA ASP A 77 1.09 -12.03 -0.85
C ASP A 77 2.51 -12.55 -1.10
N PRO A 78 2.71 -13.88 -1.26
CA PRO A 78 4.05 -14.45 -1.34
C PRO A 78 4.82 -14.05 -2.61
N VAL A 79 4.13 -13.66 -3.69
CA VAL A 79 4.78 -13.16 -4.91
C VAL A 79 5.30 -11.75 -4.69
N LEU A 80 4.46 -10.88 -4.11
CA LEU A 80 4.82 -9.47 -3.89
C LEU A 80 5.92 -9.37 -2.82
N MET A 81 5.82 -10.12 -1.73
CA MET A 81 6.87 -10.19 -0.70
C MET A 81 8.21 -10.65 -1.26
N ALA A 82 8.23 -11.65 -2.15
CA ALA A 82 9.48 -12.10 -2.76
C ALA A 82 10.15 -11.02 -3.63
N ILE A 83 9.36 -10.17 -4.28
CA ILE A 83 9.86 -9.01 -5.00
C ILE A 83 10.38 -7.94 -4.03
N ALA A 84 9.65 -7.69 -2.92
CA ALA A 84 10.07 -6.77 -1.87
C ALA A 84 11.42 -7.18 -1.25
N GLU A 85 11.56 -8.45 -0.84
CA GLU A 85 12.81 -9.00 -0.30
C GLU A 85 13.98 -8.80 -1.26
N ALA A 86 13.78 -9.14 -2.54
CA ALA A 86 14.81 -9.01 -3.56
C ALA A 86 15.16 -7.55 -3.89
N SER A 87 14.20 -6.62 -3.76
CA SER A 87 14.38 -5.19 -4.04
C SER A 87 14.99 -4.42 -2.87
N LEU A 88 14.56 -4.71 -1.66
CA LEU A 88 15.04 -4.08 -0.43
C LEU A 88 16.40 -4.64 0.02
N ARG A 89 16.62 -5.94 -0.15
CA ARG A 89 17.81 -6.65 0.33
C ARG A 89 18.02 -6.41 1.83
N GLU A 90 19.23 -6.01 2.23
CA GLU A 90 19.59 -5.72 3.62
C GLU A 90 19.08 -4.37 4.14
N ARG A 91 18.39 -3.58 3.31
CA ARG A 91 17.91 -2.24 3.67
C ARG A 91 16.51 -2.23 4.30
N GLY A 92 15.85 -3.36 4.35
CA GLY A 92 14.50 -3.48 4.92
C GLY A 92 14.19 -4.90 5.37
N THR A 93 13.20 -5.03 6.22
CA THR A 93 12.66 -6.31 6.69
C THR A 93 11.31 -6.55 6.02
N VAL A 94 11.04 -7.79 5.57
CA VAL A 94 9.74 -8.20 5.06
C VAL A 94 9.11 -9.17 6.05
N VAL A 95 7.84 -8.94 6.39
CA VAL A 95 7.07 -9.69 7.39
C VAL A 95 5.81 -10.25 6.76
N ASP A 96 5.63 -11.57 6.84
CA ASP A 96 4.41 -12.24 6.40
C ASP A 96 3.32 -12.14 7.47
N ALA A 97 2.28 -11.36 7.21
CA ALA A 97 1.13 -11.21 8.10
C ALA A 97 -0.14 -10.81 7.36
N ASP A 98 -1.26 -11.38 7.79
CA ASP A 98 -2.60 -11.04 7.36
C ASP A 98 -3.17 -9.92 8.26
N LEU A 99 -3.50 -8.77 7.67
CA LEU A 99 -4.16 -7.66 8.37
C LEU A 99 -5.62 -7.98 8.77
N GLY A 100 -6.20 -9.01 8.21
CA GLY A 100 -7.47 -9.58 8.68
C GLY A 100 -7.37 -10.22 10.05
N ASP A 101 -6.18 -10.73 10.44
CA ASP A 101 -5.89 -11.32 11.75
C ASP A 101 -5.48 -10.24 12.75
N PRO A 102 -6.18 -10.06 13.89
CA PRO A 102 -5.78 -9.12 14.95
C PRO A 102 -4.39 -9.38 15.54
N GLY A 103 -3.86 -10.59 15.37
CA GLY A 103 -2.53 -11.00 15.84
C GLY A 103 -1.34 -10.51 14.99
N TRP A 104 -1.57 -9.78 13.90
CA TRP A 104 -0.50 -9.35 12.97
C TRP A 104 0.64 -8.60 13.66
N ARG A 105 0.36 -7.82 14.71
CA ARG A 105 1.36 -7.03 15.47
C ARG A 105 2.42 -7.91 16.13
N ALA A 106 2.05 -9.11 16.59
CA ALA A 106 2.97 -10.04 17.22
C ALA A 106 4.05 -10.56 16.26
N LYS A 107 3.87 -10.40 14.96
CA LYS A 107 4.84 -10.77 13.93
C LYS A 107 5.85 -9.63 13.64
N LEU A 108 5.58 -8.42 14.08
CA LEU A 108 6.52 -7.30 13.89
C LEU A 108 7.81 -7.53 14.68
N PRO A 109 8.99 -7.24 14.09
CA PRO A 109 10.28 -7.38 14.77
C PRO A 109 10.48 -6.31 15.87
N GLU A 110 9.73 -5.22 15.79
CA GLU A 110 9.82 -4.05 16.68
C GLU A 110 8.53 -3.23 16.64
N ASP A 111 8.38 -2.30 17.57
CA ASP A 111 7.33 -1.28 17.65
C ASP A 111 7.93 0.13 17.75
N GLY A 112 7.09 1.14 18.00
CA GLY A 112 7.54 2.53 18.11
C GLY A 112 7.97 3.11 16.76
N PHE A 113 7.21 2.84 15.70
CA PHE A 113 7.44 3.41 14.38
C PHE A 113 7.21 4.92 14.36
N ASP A 114 8.03 5.65 13.60
CA ASP A 114 7.82 7.07 13.31
C ASP A 114 6.64 7.27 12.36
N ALA A 115 6.48 6.35 11.43
CA ALA A 115 5.37 6.37 10.49
C ALA A 115 4.88 4.96 10.16
N VAL A 116 3.57 4.82 9.98
CA VAL A 116 2.92 3.69 9.34
C VAL A 116 2.27 4.19 8.06
N LEU A 117 2.66 3.64 6.92
CA LEU A 117 2.18 4.06 5.60
C LEU A 117 1.50 2.89 4.91
N THR A 118 0.42 3.16 4.19
CA THR A 118 -0.28 2.17 3.36
C THR A 118 -0.90 2.84 2.14
N ALA A 119 -1.02 2.11 1.05
CA ALA A 119 -1.70 2.61 -0.13
C ALA A 119 -2.44 1.49 -0.88
N THR A 120 -3.68 1.79 -1.32
CA THR A 120 -4.51 0.88 -2.15
C THR A 120 -4.63 -0.54 -1.60
N ALA A 121 -4.81 -0.64 -0.29
CA ALA A 121 -4.84 -1.93 0.38
C ALA A 121 -6.01 -2.10 1.34
N LEU A 122 -6.38 -1.07 2.10
CA LEU A 122 -7.38 -1.21 3.16
C LEU A 122 -8.80 -1.38 2.63
N HIS A 123 -9.07 -1.03 1.39
CA HIS A 123 -10.36 -1.26 0.73
C HIS A 123 -10.70 -2.76 0.53
N TRP A 124 -9.73 -3.66 0.74
CA TRP A 124 -9.98 -5.11 0.75
C TRP A 124 -10.48 -5.65 2.10
N LEU A 125 -10.45 -4.84 3.15
CA LEU A 125 -10.89 -5.21 4.49
C LEU A 125 -12.31 -4.68 4.76
N PRO A 126 -13.14 -5.40 5.53
CA PRO A 126 -14.44 -4.88 5.94
C PRO A 126 -14.30 -3.69 6.92
N ALA A 127 -15.32 -2.84 6.96
CA ALA A 127 -15.35 -1.59 7.73
C ALA A 127 -14.92 -1.77 9.19
N GLU A 128 -15.46 -2.78 9.84
CA GLU A 128 -15.20 -3.07 11.25
C GLU A 128 -13.73 -3.44 11.48
N ARG A 129 -13.13 -4.15 10.51
CA ARG A 129 -11.71 -4.52 10.58
C ARG A 129 -10.81 -3.31 10.39
N VAL A 130 -11.11 -2.43 9.43
CA VAL A 130 -10.36 -1.18 9.22
C VAL A 130 -10.44 -0.29 10.46
N ALA A 131 -11.62 -0.14 11.06
CA ALA A 131 -11.78 0.65 12.28
C ALA A 131 -10.97 0.09 13.46
N ALA A 132 -10.94 -1.23 13.66
CA ALA A 132 -10.10 -1.88 14.67
C ALA A 132 -8.62 -1.74 14.37
N LEU A 133 -8.23 -1.89 13.09
CA LEU A 133 -6.86 -1.76 12.63
C LEU A 133 -6.27 -0.38 12.93
N TYR A 134 -7.05 0.70 12.86
CA TYR A 134 -6.57 2.04 13.20
C TYR A 134 -6.15 2.15 14.68
N GLY A 135 -6.86 1.50 15.59
CA GLY A 135 -6.45 1.40 17.00
C GLY A 135 -5.13 0.63 17.15
N GLU A 136 -5.00 -0.49 16.44
CA GLU A 136 -3.81 -1.32 16.45
C GLU A 136 -2.59 -0.60 15.84
N ILE A 137 -2.79 0.16 14.75
CA ILE A 137 -1.75 1.00 14.13
C ILE A 137 -1.28 2.09 15.10
N ARG A 138 -2.22 2.72 15.82
CA ARG A 138 -1.87 3.73 16.80
C ARG A 138 -0.96 3.14 17.91
N GLU A 139 -1.15 1.90 18.31
CA GLU A 139 -0.35 1.26 19.35
C GLU A 139 1.10 0.99 18.90
N VAL A 140 1.35 0.67 17.62
CA VAL A 140 2.70 0.43 17.11
C VAL A 140 3.46 1.70 16.72
N LEU A 141 2.79 2.84 16.58
CA LEU A 141 3.44 4.14 16.40
C LEU A 141 4.09 4.61 17.70
N ARG A 142 5.15 5.40 17.65
CA ARG A 142 5.61 6.18 18.82
C ARG A 142 4.70 7.38 19.09
N PRO A 143 4.71 7.98 20.29
CA PRO A 143 4.08 9.29 20.51
C PRO A 143 4.60 10.33 19.52
N GLY A 144 3.70 11.07 18.87
CA GLY A 144 4.01 12.01 17.79
C GLY A 144 4.36 11.34 16.45
N GLY A 145 4.21 10.02 16.32
CA GLY A 145 4.30 9.32 15.04
C GLY A 145 3.02 9.48 14.21
N ILE A 146 3.11 9.24 12.90
CA ILE A 146 1.99 9.40 11.97
C ILE A 146 1.55 8.09 11.32
N PHE A 147 0.26 8.00 11.04
CA PHE A 147 -0.29 7.05 10.08
C PHE A 147 -0.75 7.80 8.84
N ALA A 148 -0.49 7.24 7.64
CA ALA A 148 -1.07 7.75 6.41
C ALA A 148 -1.59 6.61 5.53
N ASN A 149 -2.83 6.77 5.03
CA ASN A 149 -3.49 5.85 4.10
C ASN A 149 -3.88 6.60 2.83
N ALA A 150 -3.34 6.20 1.69
CA ALA A 150 -3.71 6.71 0.38
C ALA A 150 -4.53 5.68 -0.39
N ASP A 151 -5.81 5.94 -0.63
CA ASP A 151 -6.72 4.95 -1.20
C ASP A 151 -7.82 5.58 -2.07
N HIS A 152 -8.65 4.74 -2.66
CA HIS A 152 -9.89 5.14 -3.31
C HIS A 152 -10.87 5.65 -2.26
N MET A 153 -11.10 6.96 -2.24
CA MET A 153 -11.94 7.66 -1.27
C MET A 153 -12.83 8.67 -2.00
N PRO A 154 -13.95 8.22 -2.59
CA PRO A 154 -14.81 9.06 -3.41
C PRO A 154 -15.37 10.24 -2.63
N GLU A 155 -15.68 11.32 -3.32
CA GLU A 155 -16.34 12.50 -2.75
C GLU A 155 -17.86 12.32 -2.79
N GLU A 156 -18.48 12.17 -1.62
CA GLU A 156 -19.93 11.94 -1.51
C GLU A 156 -20.79 13.12 -1.98
N SER A 157 -20.26 14.34 -1.87
CA SER A 157 -20.96 15.54 -2.33
C SER A 157 -21.01 15.69 -3.85
N LEU A 158 -20.23 14.86 -4.59
CA LEU A 158 -20.10 14.90 -6.04
C LEU A 158 -20.37 13.54 -6.70
N PRO A 159 -21.51 12.86 -6.43
CA PRO A 159 -21.71 11.48 -6.84
C PRO A 159 -21.64 11.29 -8.35
N THR A 160 -22.30 12.16 -9.11
CA THR A 160 -22.32 12.09 -10.58
C THR A 160 -20.95 12.38 -11.20
N LEU A 161 -20.19 13.34 -10.65
CA LEU A 161 -18.85 13.65 -11.15
C LEU A 161 -17.89 12.52 -10.81
N SER A 162 -17.97 11.95 -9.62
CA SER A 162 -17.15 10.82 -9.19
C SER A 162 -17.36 9.59 -10.08
N GLU A 163 -18.61 9.30 -10.47
CA GLU A 163 -18.92 8.24 -11.44
C GLU A 163 -18.27 8.49 -12.81
N LYS A 164 -18.43 9.71 -13.35
CA LYS A 164 -17.82 10.09 -14.63
C LYS A 164 -16.30 10.03 -14.60
N LEU A 165 -15.66 10.42 -13.50
CA LEU A 165 -14.21 10.33 -13.33
C LEU A 165 -13.75 8.86 -13.30
N ARG A 166 -14.46 7.97 -12.63
CA ARG A 166 -14.16 6.52 -12.64
C ARG A 166 -14.28 5.93 -14.03
N ASP A 167 -15.35 6.28 -14.77
CA ASP A 167 -15.55 5.78 -16.13
C ASP A 167 -14.49 6.30 -17.09
N HIS A 168 -14.11 7.57 -16.96
CA HIS A 168 -13.02 8.17 -17.74
C HIS A 168 -11.68 7.46 -17.45
N GLY A 169 -11.31 7.29 -16.18
CA GLY A 169 -10.08 6.57 -15.80
C GLY A 169 -10.06 5.12 -16.25
N ARG A 170 -11.23 4.44 -16.27
CA ARG A 170 -11.36 3.08 -16.82
C ARG A 170 -11.07 3.07 -18.32
N ALA A 171 -11.66 4.00 -19.09
CA ALA A 171 -11.44 4.10 -20.52
C ALA A 171 -9.98 4.40 -20.88
N GLU A 172 -9.32 5.31 -20.14
CA GLU A 172 -7.89 5.59 -20.30
C GLU A 172 -7.02 4.37 -20.00
N ARG A 173 -7.31 3.63 -18.93
CA ARG A 173 -6.61 2.39 -18.60
C ARG A 173 -6.74 1.33 -19.69
N GLU A 174 -7.95 1.12 -20.21
CA GLU A 174 -8.19 0.19 -21.31
C GLU A 174 -7.44 0.60 -22.58
N ALA A 175 -7.38 1.89 -22.89
CA ALA A 175 -6.60 2.41 -24.02
C ALA A 175 -5.09 2.17 -23.82
N ARG A 176 -4.56 2.31 -22.61
CA ARG A 176 -3.14 2.01 -22.28
C ARG A 176 -2.84 0.52 -22.42
N TYR A 177 -3.75 -0.35 -22.03
CA TYR A 177 -3.61 -1.80 -22.27
C TYR A 177 -3.63 -2.16 -23.75
N ALA A 178 -4.59 -1.62 -24.51
CA ALA A 178 -4.73 -1.87 -25.93
C ALA A 178 -3.51 -1.39 -26.74
N SER A 179 -2.88 -0.30 -26.33
CA SER A 179 -1.66 0.24 -26.97
C SER A 179 -0.36 -0.43 -26.52
N GLY A 180 -0.40 -1.32 -25.51
CA GLY A 180 0.81 -1.92 -24.91
C GLY A 180 1.61 -0.96 -24.03
N ALA A 181 1.08 0.22 -23.71
CA ALA A 181 1.73 1.18 -22.81
C ALA A 181 1.73 0.73 -21.34
N ALA A 182 0.83 -0.16 -20.97
CA ALA A 182 0.79 -0.82 -19.68
C ALA A 182 0.44 -2.30 -19.82
N THR A 183 0.93 -3.13 -18.91
CA THR A 183 0.56 -4.54 -18.80
C THR A 183 -0.74 -4.65 -18.01
N SER A 184 -1.69 -5.44 -18.49
CA SER A 184 -2.92 -5.68 -17.74
C SER A 184 -2.64 -6.43 -16.44
N TRP A 185 -3.57 -6.38 -15.49
CA TRP A 185 -3.49 -7.14 -14.24
C TRP A 185 -3.31 -8.64 -14.50
N SER A 186 -4.16 -9.22 -15.33
CA SER A 186 -4.11 -10.65 -15.66
C SER A 186 -2.80 -11.06 -16.32
N ASP A 187 -2.29 -10.24 -17.26
CA ASP A 187 -1.04 -10.55 -17.97
C ASP A 187 0.18 -10.44 -17.05
N TRP A 188 0.17 -9.48 -16.12
CA TRP A 188 1.24 -9.35 -15.13
C TRP A 188 1.31 -10.59 -14.23
N TRP A 189 0.17 -11.07 -13.71
CA TRP A 189 0.10 -12.27 -12.89
C TRP A 189 0.44 -13.54 -13.68
N ALA A 190 0.00 -13.65 -14.95
CA ALA A 190 0.37 -14.75 -15.83
C ALA A 190 1.90 -14.82 -16.06
N ARG A 191 2.53 -13.65 -16.22
CA ARG A 191 3.99 -13.54 -16.32
C ARG A 191 4.68 -13.97 -15.01
N ALA A 192 4.18 -13.55 -13.85
CA ALA A 192 4.71 -13.97 -12.56
C ALA A 192 4.59 -15.48 -12.35
N ALA A 193 3.46 -16.08 -12.74
CA ALA A 193 3.25 -17.53 -12.67
C ALA A 193 4.13 -18.33 -13.65
N ALA A 194 4.64 -17.70 -14.70
CA ALA A 194 5.57 -18.32 -15.66
C ALA A 194 7.05 -18.15 -15.30
N ASP A 195 7.39 -17.30 -14.34
CA ASP A 195 8.77 -17.10 -13.88
C ASP A 195 9.21 -18.27 -12.98
N GLU A 196 10.39 -18.83 -13.23
CA GLU A 196 10.89 -20.01 -12.52
C GLU A 196 10.95 -19.82 -10.98
N PHE A 197 11.30 -18.63 -10.52
CA PHE A 197 11.41 -18.31 -9.09
C PHE A 197 10.05 -17.96 -8.47
N LEU A 198 9.19 -17.25 -9.19
CA LEU A 198 7.89 -16.80 -8.68
C LEU A 198 6.77 -17.84 -8.83
N ALA A 199 6.88 -18.81 -9.75
CA ALA A 199 5.84 -19.80 -10.00
C ALA A 199 5.37 -20.58 -8.74
N PRO A 200 6.25 -21.08 -7.85
CA PRO A 200 5.81 -21.72 -6.61
C PRO A 200 5.03 -20.79 -5.67
N ARG A 201 5.41 -19.51 -5.65
CA ARG A 201 4.77 -18.46 -4.85
C ARG A 201 3.42 -18.04 -5.44
N ALA A 202 3.33 -18.02 -6.77
CA ALA A 202 2.06 -17.80 -7.47
C ALA A 202 1.04 -18.93 -7.18
N ALA A 203 1.52 -20.17 -7.11
CA ALA A 203 0.69 -21.31 -6.70
C ALA A 203 0.26 -21.25 -5.22
N GLU A 204 1.08 -20.70 -4.34
CA GLU A 204 0.74 -20.44 -2.94
C GLU A 204 -0.27 -19.31 -2.83
N ARG A 205 -0.07 -18.21 -3.56
CA ARG A 205 -1.01 -17.10 -3.65
C ARG A 205 -2.41 -17.53 -4.05
N GLU A 206 -2.54 -18.46 -5.00
CA GLU A 206 -3.85 -18.97 -5.43
C GLU A 206 -4.58 -19.75 -4.30
N ARG A 207 -3.84 -20.29 -3.33
CA ARG A 207 -4.42 -20.92 -2.14
C ARG A 207 -4.88 -19.89 -1.10
N ILE A 208 -4.17 -18.77 -0.98
CA ILE A 208 -4.54 -17.64 -0.09
C ILE A 208 -5.75 -16.90 -0.66
N TYR A 209 -5.75 -16.67 -1.96
CA TYR A 209 -6.79 -15.94 -2.70
C TYR A 209 -7.47 -16.82 -3.75
N PRO A 210 -8.27 -17.85 -3.35
CA PRO A 210 -8.83 -18.82 -4.29
C PRO A 210 -9.84 -18.17 -5.23
N GLY A 211 -9.51 -18.18 -6.51
CA GLY A 211 -10.31 -17.58 -7.58
C GLY A 211 -10.26 -16.05 -7.57
N THR A 212 -10.81 -15.44 -8.60
CA THR A 212 -10.97 -13.99 -8.70
C THR A 212 -12.14 -13.49 -7.83
N ARG A 213 -12.27 -13.97 -6.61
CA ARG A 213 -13.14 -13.34 -5.62
C ARG A 213 -12.49 -12.02 -5.23
N HIS A 214 -12.69 -11.01 -6.07
CA HIS A 214 -12.67 -9.65 -5.58
C HIS A 214 -13.76 -9.61 -4.50
N HIS A 215 -13.39 -9.65 -3.24
CA HIS A 215 -14.27 -9.15 -2.20
C HIS A 215 -14.70 -7.78 -2.70
N GLN A 216 -15.98 -7.49 -2.60
CA GLN A 216 -16.50 -6.21 -3.04
C GLN A 216 -15.64 -5.12 -2.39
N GLU A 217 -14.87 -4.39 -3.20
CA GLU A 217 -14.04 -3.29 -2.73
C GLU A 217 -14.94 -2.35 -1.91
N TRP A 218 -14.51 -2.09 -0.71
CA TRP A 218 -15.19 -1.15 0.17
C TRP A 218 -14.40 0.15 0.20
N THR A 219 -14.89 1.15 -0.50
CA THR A 219 -14.23 2.44 -0.70
C THR A 219 -15.03 3.56 -0.03
N PRO A 220 -14.94 3.72 1.29
CA PRO A 220 -15.63 4.79 2.00
C PRO A 220 -15.01 6.15 1.70
N PRO A 221 -15.75 7.26 1.88
CA PRO A 221 -15.23 8.60 1.69
C PRO A 221 -14.11 8.94 2.70
N ALA A 222 -13.26 9.90 2.35
CA ALA A 222 -12.15 10.31 3.21
C ALA A 222 -12.59 10.72 4.62
N LEU A 223 -13.77 11.34 4.76
CA LEU A 223 -14.30 11.74 6.07
C LEU A 223 -14.61 10.55 6.98
N TRP A 224 -15.05 9.41 6.43
CA TRP A 224 -15.21 8.20 7.22
C TRP A 224 -13.88 7.76 7.87
N HIS A 225 -12.80 7.76 7.08
CA HIS A 225 -11.46 7.42 7.59
C HIS A 225 -10.99 8.41 8.66
N VAL A 226 -11.20 9.71 8.43
CA VAL A 226 -10.83 10.76 9.39
C VAL A 226 -11.57 10.56 10.72
N ASP A 227 -12.87 10.27 10.68
CA ASP A 227 -13.66 10.03 11.89
C ASP A 227 -13.25 8.72 12.58
N ALA A 228 -12.99 7.66 11.83
CA ALA A 228 -12.50 6.39 12.37
C ALA A 228 -11.12 6.55 13.06
N LEU A 229 -10.21 7.34 12.50
CA LEU A 229 -8.92 7.67 13.13
C LEU A 229 -9.11 8.44 14.44
N ARG A 230 -10.03 9.39 14.49
CA ARG A 230 -10.36 10.13 15.73
C ARG A 230 -10.93 9.20 16.80
N VAL A 231 -11.85 8.31 16.41
CA VAL A 231 -12.42 7.29 17.31
C VAL A 231 -11.33 6.34 17.83
N ALA A 232 -10.35 5.99 16.99
CA ALA A 232 -9.20 5.18 17.36
C ALA A 232 -8.21 5.92 18.31
N GLY A 233 -8.42 7.22 18.56
CA GLY A 233 -7.66 8.01 19.54
C GLY A 233 -6.45 8.73 18.97
N PHE A 234 -6.35 8.92 17.65
CA PHE A 234 -5.37 9.85 17.08
C PHE A 234 -5.69 11.28 17.51
N SER A 235 -4.66 12.03 17.93
CA SER A 235 -4.81 13.40 18.45
C SER A 235 -5.27 14.40 17.38
N GLU A 236 -4.81 14.17 16.15
CA GLU A 236 -5.23 14.88 14.95
C GLU A 236 -5.50 13.90 13.83
N ALA A 237 -6.51 14.17 13.01
CA ALA A 237 -6.80 13.42 11.81
C ALA A 237 -7.43 14.31 10.74
N GLY A 238 -7.00 14.15 9.49
CA GLY A 238 -7.45 14.96 8.37
C GLY A 238 -7.07 14.40 7.01
N VAL A 239 -7.50 15.10 5.96
CA VAL A 239 -7.12 14.81 4.58
C VAL A 239 -5.82 15.53 4.28
N LEU A 240 -4.80 14.77 3.88
CA LEU A 240 -3.46 15.28 3.55
C LEU A 240 -3.35 15.62 2.05
N TRP A 241 -3.95 14.81 1.19
CA TRP A 241 -3.92 14.97 -0.26
C TRP A 241 -5.25 14.52 -0.87
N ARG A 242 -5.62 15.11 -2.00
CA ARG A 242 -6.80 14.69 -2.75
C ARG A 242 -6.59 14.87 -4.25
N GLY A 243 -6.98 13.84 -5.02
CA GLY A 243 -6.98 13.84 -6.48
C GLY A 243 -8.08 12.96 -7.04
N GLY A 244 -8.98 13.56 -7.84
CA GLY A 244 -10.07 12.82 -8.47
C GLY A 244 -10.99 12.11 -7.46
N THR A 245 -11.03 10.78 -7.56
CA THR A 245 -11.79 9.88 -6.67
C THR A 245 -10.96 9.31 -5.53
N ASP A 246 -9.72 9.78 -5.37
CA ASP A 246 -8.75 9.26 -4.42
C ASP A 246 -8.36 10.31 -3.39
N ALA A 247 -7.90 9.87 -2.23
CA ALA A 247 -7.35 10.76 -1.20
C ALA A 247 -6.26 10.06 -0.39
N ALA A 248 -5.44 10.86 0.31
CA ALA A 248 -4.62 10.40 1.41
C ALA A 248 -5.13 11.04 2.71
N VAL A 249 -5.44 10.22 3.69
CA VAL A 249 -5.76 10.65 5.05
C VAL A 249 -4.58 10.43 5.97
N VAL A 250 -4.45 11.27 6.98
CA VAL A 250 -3.36 11.20 7.97
C VAL A 250 -3.92 11.28 9.38
N GLY A 251 -3.29 10.57 10.31
CA GLY A 251 -3.52 10.69 11.75
C GLY A 251 -2.21 10.86 12.50
N LEU A 252 -2.17 11.76 13.48
CA LEU A 252 -1.05 11.98 14.40
C LEU A 252 -1.36 11.29 15.73
N ARG A 253 -0.40 10.46 16.22
CA ARG A 253 -0.54 9.80 17.52
C ARG A 253 -0.33 10.75 18.68
#